data_4c61352e373a2db6b05387b023429c07
#
_entry.id   4c61352e373a2db6b05387b023429c07
#
_cell.length_a   1.000
_cell.length_b   1.000
_cell.length_c   1.000
_cell.angle_alpha   90.00
_cell.angle_beta   90.00
_cell.angle_gamma   90.00
#
_symmetry.space_group_name_H-M   'P 1'
#
loop_
_entity.id
_entity.type
_entity.pdbx_description
1 polymer ?
#
loop_
_entity_poly.entity_id
_entity_poly.type
_entity_poly.pdbx_seq_one_letter_code
_entity_poly.pdbx_strand_id
1 'polypeptide(L)'
;MNVVQQSSKTINLFDRYRLILPPALKHHQDGLPGKRVLFITDCDESFDISFEEDMECMDLTAGGLDGERSVCFEHRSGDQYIHQRRIDRRSTSFAFFHIELKDSKGKTVCLPGQMIADQNYMWSEDVEPILIKLLDGISIQ
;
A
#
# COMPACT_ATOMS: atom_id res chain seq x y z
N MET A 1 -15.32 19.94 26.65
CA MET A 1 -14.41 20.06 25.50
C MET A 1 -14.75 18.96 24.51
N ASN A 2 -15.22 19.36 23.36
CA ASN A 2 -15.57 18.37 22.32
C ASN A 2 -14.29 17.93 21.60
N VAL A 3 -13.87 16.73 21.86
CA VAL A 3 -12.83 16.12 21.06
C VAL A 3 -13.50 15.62 19.78
N VAL A 4 -13.20 16.26 18.68
CA VAL A 4 -13.63 15.76 17.39
C VAL A 4 -12.80 14.52 17.08
N GLN A 5 -13.39 13.36 17.30
CA GLN A 5 -12.78 12.13 16.84
C GLN A 5 -12.87 12.09 15.31
N GLN A 6 -11.72 12.13 14.67
CA GLN A 6 -11.67 11.88 13.24
C GLN A 6 -12.00 10.41 13.01
N SER A 7 -13.04 10.16 12.24
CA SER A 7 -13.42 8.79 11.87
C SER A 7 -12.68 8.36 10.61
N SER A 8 -12.44 7.05 10.52
CA SER A 8 -11.91 6.44 9.31
C SER A 8 -12.86 6.68 8.13
N LYS A 9 -12.30 6.77 6.93
CA LYS A 9 -13.06 6.93 5.69
C LYS A 9 -13.07 5.62 4.92
N THR A 10 -14.22 5.29 4.34
CA THR A 10 -14.32 4.18 3.40
C THR A 10 -14.16 4.72 1.99
N ILE A 11 -13.22 4.17 1.25
CA ILE A 11 -12.88 4.57 -0.10
C ILE A 11 -13.19 3.42 -1.05
N ASN A 12 -13.84 3.74 -2.18
CA ASN A 12 -13.99 2.81 -3.28
C ASN A 12 -12.71 2.84 -4.11
N LEU A 13 -12.00 1.72 -4.18
CA LEU A 13 -10.78 1.60 -4.96
C LEU A 13 -11.09 0.85 -6.26
N PHE A 14 -11.12 1.60 -7.37
CA PHE A 14 -11.28 1.09 -8.73
C PHE A 14 -12.56 0.27 -8.96
N ASP A 15 -13.64 0.55 -8.24
CA ASP A 15 -14.92 -0.17 -8.31
C ASP A 15 -14.80 -1.68 -8.00
N ARG A 16 -13.68 -2.10 -7.45
CA ARG A 16 -13.37 -3.50 -7.17
C ARG A 16 -13.05 -3.77 -5.71
N TYR A 17 -12.43 -2.81 -5.03
CA TYR A 17 -11.98 -2.96 -3.67
C TYR A 17 -12.60 -1.90 -2.77
N ARG A 18 -12.73 -2.24 -1.50
CA ARG A 18 -13.07 -1.29 -0.44
C ARG A 18 -11.85 -1.10 0.44
N LEU A 19 -11.49 0.13 0.69
CA LEU A 19 -10.37 0.50 1.54
C LEU A 19 -10.87 1.35 2.70
N ILE A 20 -10.55 0.94 3.93
CA ILE A 20 -10.80 1.76 5.11
C ILE A 20 -9.53 2.55 5.39
N LEU A 21 -9.60 3.87 5.20
CA LEU A 21 -8.47 4.77 5.36
C LEU A 21 -8.42 5.29 6.78
N PRO A 22 -7.30 5.09 7.51
CA PRO A 22 -7.12 5.69 8.83
C PRO A 22 -7.25 7.22 8.80
N PRO A 23 -7.76 7.85 9.89
CA PRO A 23 -8.03 9.29 9.89
C PRO A 23 -6.80 10.18 9.72
N ALA A 24 -5.62 9.67 10.07
CA ALA A 24 -4.37 10.43 9.92
C ALA A 24 -3.86 10.50 8.49
N LEU A 25 -4.47 9.78 7.56
CA LEU A 25 -4.01 9.71 6.18
C LEU A 25 -4.94 10.51 5.26
N LYS A 26 -4.34 11.11 4.24
CA LYS A 26 -5.03 11.82 3.16
C LYS A 26 -4.97 10.96 1.90
N HIS A 27 -5.94 11.17 1.01
CA HIS A 27 -5.96 10.47 -0.27
C HIS A 27 -6.31 11.41 -1.42
N HIS A 28 -5.85 11.03 -2.60
CA HIS A 28 -6.18 11.70 -3.85
C HIS A 28 -6.26 10.67 -4.96
N GLN A 29 -7.33 10.68 -5.73
CA GLN A 29 -7.49 9.79 -6.88
C GLN A 29 -7.47 10.61 -8.16
N ASP A 30 -6.77 10.10 -9.17
CA ASP A 30 -6.62 10.74 -10.46
C ASP A 30 -6.73 9.71 -11.59
N GLY A 31 -6.93 10.19 -12.80
CA GLY A 31 -6.99 9.34 -13.99
C GLY A 31 -8.39 8.94 -14.41
N LEU A 32 -8.48 8.45 -15.65
CA LEU A 32 -9.72 7.96 -16.25
C LEU A 32 -9.98 6.50 -15.90
N PRO A 33 -11.24 6.03 -15.94
CA PRO A 33 -11.57 4.62 -15.72
C PRO A 33 -10.67 3.69 -16.56
N GLY A 34 -10.13 2.65 -15.92
CA GLY A 34 -9.14 1.75 -16.49
C GLY A 34 -7.69 2.15 -16.25
N LYS A 35 -7.43 3.41 -15.92
CA LYS A 35 -6.08 3.95 -15.67
C LYS A 35 -6.04 4.86 -14.44
N ARG A 36 -6.90 4.61 -13.48
CA ARG A 36 -6.95 5.42 -12.25
C ARG A 36 -5.78 5.11 -11.34
N VAL A 37 -5.36 6.11 -10.58
CA VAL A 37 -4.31 5.98 -9.57
C VAL A 37 -4.85 6.55 -8.27
N LEU A 38 -4.70 5.82 -7.18
CA LEU A 38 -4.99 6.32 -5.84
C LEU A 38 -3.68 6.61 -5.12
N PHE A 39 -3.54 7.83 -4.61
CA PHE A 39 -2.41 8.25 -3.78
C PHE A 39 -2.86 8.40 -2.34
N ILE A 40 -2.07 7.87 -1.40
CA ILE A 40 -2.29 7.98 0.03
C ILE A 40 -1.03 8.54 0.67
N THR A 41 -1.17 9.59 1.46
CA THR A 41 -0.05 10.23 2.14
C THR A 41 -0.44 10.63 3.55
N ASP A 42 0.55 10.92 4.39
CA ASP A 42 0.34 11.51 5.71
C ASP A 42 0.24 13.04 5.63
N CYS A 43 -0.05 13.69 6.76
CA CYS A 43 -0.18 15.15 6.81
C CYS A 43 1.12 15.87 6.47
N ASP A 44 2.25 15.26 6.78
CA ASP A 44 3.59 15.84 6.53
C ASP A 44 4.16 15.45 5.17
N GLU A 45 3.42 14.65 4.40
CA GLU A 45 3.86 14.13 3.10
C GLU A 45 5.22 13.40 3.19
N SER A 46 5.44 12.71 4.31
CA SER A 46 6.69 12.00 4.57
C SER A 46 6.79 10.69 3.80
N PHE A 47 5.65 10.15 3.39
CA PHE A 47 5.57 8.98 2.53
C PHE A 47 4.40 9.12 1.56
N ASP A 48 4.46 8.33 0.50
CA ASP A 48 3.44 8.28 -0.54
C ASP A 48 3.20 6.81 -0.90
N ILE A 49 1.97 6.37 -0.75
CA ILE A 49 1.53 5.03 -1.17
C ILE A 49 0.67 5.21 -2.40
N SER A 50 0.89 4.43 -3.45
CA SER A 50 0.06 4.49 -4.64
C SER A 50 -0.38 3.11 -5.10
N PHE A 51 -1.63 3.07 -5.59
CA PHE A 51 -2.21 1.93 -6.28
C PHE A 51 -2.62 2.36 -7.69
N GLU A 52 -2.23 1.61 -8.69
CA GLU A 52 -2.55 1.88 -10.09
C GLU A 52 -3.50 0.82 -10.64
N GLU A 53 -4.59 1.26 -11.26
CA GLU A 53 -5.66 0.35 -11.72
C GLU A 53 -5.19 -0.63 -12.80
N ASP A 54 -4.34 -0.18 -13.71
CA ASP A 54 -3.84 -0.99 -14.82
C ASP A 54 -2.50 -1.68 -14.55
N MET A 55 -1.98 -1.54 -13.33
CA MET A 55 -0.73 -2.20 -12.97
C MET A 55 -0.98 -3.69 -12.67
N GLU A 56 -0.13 -4.55 -13.21
CA GLU A 56 -0.12 -5.97 -12.90
C GLU A 56 0.90 -6.29 -11.81
N CYS A 57 0.62 -7.36 -11.06
CA CYS A 57 1.55 -7.83 -10.06
C CYS A 57 2.81 -8.39 -10.72
N MET A 58 3.97 -7.92 -10.25
CA MET A 58 5.28 -8.37 -10.72
C MET A 58 5.82 -9.46 -9.80
N ASP A 59 6.81 -10.21 -10.27
CA ASP A 59 7.57 -11.12 -9.43
C ASP A 59 8.52 -10.29 -8.54
N LEU A 60 8.17 -10.15 -7.27
CA LEU A 60 8.98 -9.41 -6.30
C LEU A 60 10.15 -10.22 -5.75
N THR A 61 10.24 -11.51 -6.08
CA THR A 61 11.37 -12.37 -5.68
C THR A 61 12.54 -12.28 -6.65
N ALA A 62 12.33 -11.72 -7.86
CA ALA A 62 13.40 -11.52 -8.83
C ALA A 62 14.51 -10.63 -8.26
N GLY A 63 15.76 -10.94 -8.58
CA GLY A 63 16.93 -10.23 -8.07
C GLY A 63 16.88 -8.72 -8.32
N GLY A 64 17.43 -7.95 -7.37
CA GLY A 64 17.56 -6.50 -7.52
C GLY A 64 18.72 -6.11 -8.44
N LEU A 65 18.77 -4.83 -8.78
CA LEU A 65 19.90 -4.27 -9.51
C LEU A 65 21.16 -4.29 -8.63
N ASP A 66 22.31 -4.48 -9.26
CA ASP A 66 23.59 -4.46 -8.55
C ASP A 66 23.78 -3.14 -7.79
N GLY A 67 24.22 -3.24 -6.53
CA GLY A 67 24.46 -2.08 -5.68
C GLY A 67 23.27 -1.55 -4.91
N GLU A 68 22.09 -2.14 -5.07
CA GLU A 68 20.90 -1.77 -4.29
C GLU A 68 20.69 -2.74 -3.13
N ARG A 69 20.40 -2.19 -1.95
CA ARG A 69 19.99 -2.99 -0.79
C ARG A 69 18.50 -3.31 -0.93
N SER A 70 18.17 -4.59 -0.95
CA SER A 70 16.77 -5.02 -0.97
C SER A 70 16.47 -5.90 0.24
N VAL A 71 15.29 -5.68 0.84
CA VAL A 71 14.79 -6.46 1.96
C VAL A 71 13.39 -6.93 1.60
N CYS A 72 13.13 -8.22 1.77
CA CYS A 72 11.79 -8.77 1.57
C CYS A 72 11.06 -8.83 2.91
N PHE A 73 9.79 -8.49 2.86
CA PHE A 73 8.89 -8.54 4.01
C PHE A 73 7.63 -9.28 3.59
N GLU A 74 7.14 -10.15 4.45
CA GLU A 74 5.90 -10.89 4.21
C GLU A 74 5.03 -10.83 5.46
N HIS A 75 3.76 -10.58 5.26
CA HIS A 75 2.77 -10.53 6.33
C HIS A 75 1.49 -11.21 5.88
N ARG A 76 0.92 -12.03 6.75
CA ARG A 76 -0.33 -12.72 6.47
C ARG A 76 -1.33 -12.39 7.56
N SER A 77 -2.55 -12.00 7.15
CA SER A 77 -3.68 -11.76 8.03
C SER A 77 -4.90 -12.47 7.44
N GLY A 78 -5.29 -13.62 8.03
CA GLY A 78 -6.38 -14.43 7.49
C GLY A 78 -6.09 -14.91 6.07
N ASP A 79 -6.98 -14.57 5.15
CA ASP A 79 -6.82 -14.88 3.71
C ASP A 79 -6.07 -13.80 2.94
N GLN A 80 -5.58 -12.77 3.63
CA GLN A 80 -4.86 -11.65 3.04
C GLN A 80 -3.36 -11.83 3.25
N TYR A 81 -2.61 -11.42 2.25
CA TYR A 81 -1.15 -11.58 2.26
C TYR A 81 -0.48 -10.38 1.61
N ILE A 82 0.52 -9.83 2.28
CA ILE A 82 1.39 -8.80 1.72
C ILE A 82 2.75 -9.42 1.43
N HIS A 83 3.20 -9.22 0.21
CA HIS A 83 4.60 -9.44 -0.16
C HIS A 83 5.19 -8.10 -0.55
N GLN A 84 6.27 -7.72 0.09
CA GLN A 84 6.93 -6.43 -0.12
C GLN A 84 8.40 -6.64 -0.42
N ARG A 85 8.89 -5.87 -1.37
CA ARG A 85 10.32 -5.72 -1.61
C ARG A 85 10.68 -4.25 -1.46
N ARG A 86 11.59 -3.97 -0.53
CA ARG A 86 12.10 -2.64 -0.27
C ARG A 86 13.44 -2.44 -0.95
N ILE A 87 13.63 -1.29 -1.57
CA ILE A 87 14.90 -0.87 -2.15
C ILE A 87 15.28 0.45 -1.49
N ASP A 88 16.43 0.46 -0.79
CA ASP A 88 16.92 1.66 -0.13
C ASP A 88 17.87 2.41 -1.07
N ARG A 89 17.60 3.69 -1.27
CA ARG A 89 18.45 4.61 -2.02
C ARG A 89 18.92 5.74 -1.11
N ARG A 90 19.86 6.57 -1.59
CA ARG A 90 20.56 7.58 -0.76
C ARG A 90 19.63 8.54 -0.02
N SER A 91 18.55 9.00 -0.64
CA SER A 91 17.64 10.01 -0.06
C SER A 91 16.20 9.54 0.07
N THR A 92 15.87 8.43 -0.55
CA THR A 92 14.51 7.88 -0.56
C THR A 92 14.56 6.37 -0.49
N SER A 93 13.54 5.80 0.11
CA SER A 93 13.33 4.35 0.13
C SER A 93 12.09 4.03 -0.65
N PHE A 94 12.16 3.00 -1.49
CA PHE A 94 11.05 2.49 -2.28
C PHE A 94 10.64 1.12 -1.80
N ALA A 95 9.35 0.86 -1.79
CA ALA A 95 8.83 -0.49 -1.61
C ALA A 95 7.81 -0.78 -2.70
N PHE A 96 7.97 -1.93 -3.33
CA PHE A 96 6.91 -2.52 -4.17
C PHE A 96 6.25 -3.60 -3.35
N PHE A 97 4.92 -3.64 -3.38
CA PHE A 97 4.21 -4.65 -2.62
C PHE A 97 3.03 -5.22 -3.41
N HIS A 98 2.66 -6.43 -3.06
CA HIS A 98 1.46 -7.08 -3.55
C HIS A 98 0.56 -7.39 -2.36
N ILE A 99 -0.72 -7.10 -2.50
CA ILE A 99 -1.73 -7.53 -1.56
C ILE A 99 -2.56 -8.61 -2.23
N GLU A 100 -2.52 -9.81 -1.69
CA GLU A 100 -3.34 -10.91 -2.19
C GLU A 100 -4.60 -11.03 -1.35
N LEU A 101 -5.73 -11.05 -2.03
CA LEU A 101 -7.07 -11.14 -1.42
C LEU A 101 -7.81 -12.29 -2.08
N LYS A 102 -8.71 -12.93 -1.34
CA LYS A 102 -9.61 -13.93 -1.92
C LYS A 102 -10.99 -13.33 -2.13
N ASP A 103 -11.54 -13.57 -3.33
CA ASP A 103 -12.91 -13.19 -3.64
C ASP A 103 -13.92 -14.18 -3.05
N SER A 104 -15.21 -13.92 -3.24
CA SER A 104 -16.30 -14.76 -2.73
C SER A 104 -16.28 -16.19 -3.28
N LYS A 105 -15.59 -16.42 -4.40
CA LYS A 105 -15.45 -17.73 -5.04
C LYS A 105 -14.15 -18.44 -4.64
N GLY A 106 -13.36 -17.84 -3.71
CA GLY A 106 -12.08 -18.39 -3.30
C GLY A 106 -10.94 -18.15 -4.28
N LYS A 107 -11.16 -17.35 -5.33
CA LYS A 107 -10.11 -17.00 -6.29
C LYS A 107 -9.20 -15.92 -5.70
N THR A 108 -7.90 -16.11 -5.86
CA THR A 108 -6.92 -15.12 -5.43
C THR A 108 -6.84 -13.96 -6.41
N VAL A 109 -6.95 -12.74 -5.87
CA VAL A 109 -6.81 -11.49 -6.61
C VAL A 109 -5.60 -10.76 -6.05
N CYS A 110 -4.76 -10.26 -6.93
CA CYS A 110 -3.54 -9.53 -6.55
C CYS A 110 -3.71 -8.05 -6.83
N LEU A 111 -3.49 -7.23 -5.80
CA LEU A 111 -3.50 -5.77 -5.89
C LEU A 111 -2.06 -5.27 -5.72
N PRO A 112 -1.44 -4.76 -6.79
CA PRO A 112 -0.10 -4.21 -6.68
C PRO A 112 -0.12 -2.79 -6.16
N GLY A 113 0.94 -2.40 -5.46
CA GLY A 113 1.13 -1.05 -4.98
C GLY A 113 2.60 -0.71 -4.81
N GLN A 114 2.86 0.56 -4.58
CA GLN A 114 4.21 1.03 -4.29
C GLN A 114 4.18 2.08 -3.20
N MET A 115 5.30 2.24 -2.54
CA MET A 115 5.48 3.22 -1.48
C MET A 115 6.84 3.89 -1.61
N ILE A 116 6.86 5.20 -1.45
CA ILE A 116 8.06 6.03 -1.42
C ILE A 116 8.07 6.73 -0.07
N ALA A 117 9.19 6.69 0.63
CA ALA A 117 9.33 7.37 1.92
C ALA A 117 10.70 8.03 2.03
N ASP A 118 10.77 9.10 2.83
CA ASP A 118 12.03 9.74 3.17
C ASP A 118 12.92 8.78 3.95
N GLN A 119 14.26 8.93 3.78
CA GLN A 119 15.23 8.13 4.52
C GLN A 119 15.17 8.31 6.04
N ASN A 120 14.58 9.38 6.53
CA ASN A 120 14.39 9.60 7.95
C ASN A 120 13.35 8.67 8.56
N TYR A 121 12.58 7.95 7.72
CA TYR A 121 11.62 6.96 8.16
C TYR A 121 12.28 5.62 8.38
N MET A 122 12.01 5.05 9.54
CA MET A 122 12.46 3.67 9.86
C MET A 122 11.41 2.69 9.33
N TRP A 123 11.74 1.96 8.25
CA TRP A 123 10.77 1.09 7.57
C TRP A 123 10.03 0.13 8.48
N SER A 124 10.77 -0.61 9.32
CA SER A 124 10.15 -1.61 10.18
C SER A 124 9.34 -1.01 11.32
N GLU A 125 9.67 0.20 11.76
CA GLU A 125 9.01 0.84 12.90
C GLU A 125 7.91 1.80 12.47
N ASP A 126 8.11 2.54 11.36
CA ASP A 126 7.22 3.62 10.96
C ASP A 126 6.33 3.24 9.76
N VAL A 127 6.87 2.50 8.79
CA VAL A 127 6.23 2.28 7.50
C VAL A 127 5.49 0.95 7.42
N GLU A 128 6.13 -0.15 7.80
CA GLU A 128 5.48 -1.47 7.73
C GLU A 128 4.20 -1.56 8.56
N PRO A 129 4.11 -0.97 9.78
CA PRO A 129 2.85 -0.95 10.52
C PRO A 129 1.72 -0.24 9.78
N ILE A 130 2.02 0.81 9.02
CA ILE A 130 1.03 1.51 8.21
C ILE A 130 0.51 0.62 7.09
N LEU A 131 1.41 -0.08 6.38
CA LEU A 131 1.03 -1.01 5.33
C LEU A 131 0.17 -2.16 5.87
N ILE A 132 0.52 -2.71 7.01
CA ILE A 132 -0.26 -3.77 7.66
C ILE A 132 -1.66 -3.28 8.01
N LYS A 133 -1.75 -2.08 8.57
CA LYS A 133 -3.04 -1.49 8.92
C LYS A 133 -3.90 -1.20 7.70
N LEU A 134 -3.29 -0.73 6.61
CA LEU A 134 -4.00 -0.55 5.35
C LEU A 134 -4.50 -1.88 4.79
N LEU A 135 -3.66 -2.92 4.83
CA LEU A 135 -4.05 -4.26 4.39
C LEU A 135 -5.28 -4.77 5.13
N ASP A 136 -5.29 -4.61 6.46
CA ASP A 136 -6.42 -5.07 7.28
C ASP A 136 -7.72 -4.36 6.92
N GLY A 137 -7.65 -3.17 6.32
CA GLY A 137 -8.79 -2.40 5.89
C GLY A 137 -9.21 -2.61 4.43
N ILE A 138 -8.50 -3.45 3.67
CA ILE A 138 -8.82 -3.69 2.25
C ILE A 138 -9.64 -4.97 2.11
N SER A 139 -10.72 -4.86 1.35
CA SER A 139 -11.56 -6.02 1.00
C SER A 139 -12.06 -5.89 -0.43
N ILE A 140 -12.48 -7.01 -1.00
CA ILE A 140 -13.10 -7.04 -2.33
C ILE A 140 -14.58 -6.73 -2.18
N GLN A 141 -15.06 -5.83 -3.02
CA GLN A 141 -16.49 -5.49 -3.09
C GLN A 141 -17.31 -6.61 -3.70
#